data_b9d1de76022c64dad730747a75157a51
#
_entry.id   b9d1de76022c64dad730747a75157a51
#
_cell.length_a   1.000
_cell.length_b   1.000
_cell.length_c   1.000
_cell.angle_alpha   90.00
_cell.angle_beta   90.00
_cell.angle_gamma   90.00
#
_symmetry.space_group_name_H-M   'P 1'
#
loop_
_entity.id
_entity.type
_entity.pdbx_description
1 polymer ?
#
loop_
_entity_poly.entity_id
_entity_poly.type
_entity_poly.pdbx_seq_one_letter_code
_entity_poly.pdbx_strand_id
1 'polypeptide(L)'
;MGANVDINIKQGDCLELMKKIPDHSIDMICCDLPYAITGKHWDVLIPFDELWKHYKRIIKMGGAIALFCKQPFTSVVVQSNLPWWRYELIWEKDKGTDFGNANRKPLNAHENIEVFYNAQPTYNKQMLKGKPYVKKNYRNNDEDDLNFKSDNSGIWVNNGERTPTSVIKIARDNIHKGTNLHPTQKPVALLEWLIKSYTNEGETVLDNCMGSGSTGVACINTNRNFIGYELDEKYFEIAQRRINECLL
;
A
#
# COMPACT_ATOMS: atom_id res chain seq x y z
N MET A 1 21.09 -0.23 18.35
CA MET A 1 20.17 0.72 18.97
C MET A 1 18.99 0.83 18.01
N GLY A 2 17.79 0.34 18.41
CA GLY A 2 16.62 0.43 17.56
C GLY A 2 16.27 1.89 17.29
N ALA A 3 15.95 2.24 16.06
CA ALA A 3 15.43 3.55 15.74
C ALA A 3 14.17 3.78 16.59
N ASN A 4 14.09 4.92 17.27
CA ASN A 4 12.93 5.30 18.09
C ASN A 4 11.82 5.74 17.11
N VAL A 5 10.91 4.81 16.76
CA VAL A 5 9.75 5.10 15.91
C VAL A 5 8.64 5.73 16.73
N ASP A 6 8.07 6.82 16.24
CA ASP A 6 6.91 7.47 16.85
C ASP A 6 5.62 6.79 16.37
N ILE A 7 4.84 6.27 17.31
CA ILE A 7 3.58 5.55 17.06
C ILE A 7 2.43 6.30 17.72
N ASN A 8 1.49 6.78 16.93
CA ASN A 8 0.33 7.52 17.41
C ASN A 8 -0.96 6.88 16.87
N ILE A 9 -1.62 6.08 17.67
CA ILE A 9 -2.89 5.45 17.31
C ILE A 9 -4.05 6.00 18.12
N LYS A 10 -5.21 6.17 17.49
CA LYS A 10 -6.41 6.71 18.14
C LYS A 10 -7.66 5.98 17.68
N GLN A 11 -8.57 5.74 18.61
CA GLN A 11 -9.90 5.26 18.31
C GLN A 11 -10.82 6.44 17.99
N GLY A 12 -11.61 6.32 16.93
CA GLY A 12 -12.63 7.30 16.55
C GLY A 12 -12.78 7.51 15.06
N ASP A 13 -13.66 8.44 14.69
CA ASP A 13 -13.92 8.82 13.30
C ASP A 13 -12.68 9.47 12.67
N CYS A 14 -12.24 8.88 11.55
CA CYS A 14 -11.00 9.30 10.88
C CYS A 14 -11.09 10.73 10.30
N LEU A 15 -12.27 11.19 9.83
CA LEU A 15 -12.43 12.55 9.33
C LEU A 15 -12.25 13.57 10.46
N GLU A 16 -12.78 13.29 11.66
CA GLU A 16 -12.59 14.15 12.82
C GLU A 16 -11.15 14.12 13.34
N LEU A 17 -10.53 12.95 13.38
CA LEU A 17 -9.16 12.79 13.86
C LEU A 17 -8.14 13.42 12.91
N MET A 18 -8.34 13.31 11.59
CA MET A 18 -7.46 13.92 10.59
C MET A 18 -7.45 15.46 10.67
N LYS A 19 -8.49 16.11 11.20
CA LYS A 19 -8.48 17.59 11.43
C LYS A 19 -7.31 18.04 12.32
N LYS A 20 -6.81 17.15 13.19
CA LYS A 20 -5.74 17.43 14.16
C LYS A 20 -4.33 17.17 13.59
N ILE A 21 -4.23 16.55 12.41
CA ILE A 21 -2.94 16.34 11.75
C ILE A 21 -2.50 17.68 11.13
N PRO A 22 -1.24 18.11 11.36
CA PRO A 22 -0.69 19.31 10.74
C PRO A 22 -0.68 19.21 9.21
N ASP A 23 -0.80 20.35 8.54
CA ASP A 23 -0.67 20.42 7.08
C ASP A 23 0.72 19.93 6.65
N HIS A 24 0.76 19.22 5.52
CA HIS A 24 2.01 18.76 4.89
C HIS A 24 2.96 18.02 5.85
N SER A 25 2.41 17.17 6.72
CA SER A 25 3.20 16.43 7.73
C SER A 25 3.30 14.92 7.45
N ILE A 26 2.52 14.38 6.52
CA ILE A 26 2.46 12.96 6.19
C ILE A 26 3.26 12.68 4.91
N ASP A 27 4.15 11.70 4.96
CA ASP A 27 4.97 11.27 3.81
C ASP A 27 4.24 10.25 2.94
N MET A 28 3.45 9.37 3.57
CA MET A 28 2.64 8.38 2.85
C MET A 28 1.31 8.15 3.54
N ILE A 29 0.25 8.00 2.74
CA ILE A 29 -1.01 7.42 3.19
C ILE A 29 -1.11 6.01 2.60
N CYS A 30 -1.29 4.99 3.45
CA CYS A 30 -1.43 3.59 3.05
C CYS A 30 -2.65 3.02 3.75
N CYS A 31 -3.77 2.89 3.05
CA CYS A 31 -5.05 2.62 3.68
C CYS A 31 -5.91 1.63 2.91
N ASP A 32 -6.59 0.74 3.65
CA ASP A 32 -7.66 -0.14 3.18
C ASP A 32 -9.00 0.48 3.58
N LEU A 33 -9.56 1.34 2.73
CA LEU A 33 -10.83 2.02 3.01
C LEU A 33 -11.99 1.03 3.13
N PRO A 34 -13.04 1.33 3.89
CA PRO A 34 -14.27 0.54 3.87
C PRO A 34 -14.97 0.64 2.50
N TYR A 35 -15.41 -0.51 1.96
CA TYR A 35 -16.01 -0.59 0.61
C TYR A 35 -17.54 -0.56 0.61
N ALA A 36 -18.19 -0.57 1.79
CA ALA A 36 -19.63 -0.67 1.98
C ALA A 36 -20.27 -1.92 1.32
N ILE A 37 -19.54 -3.05 1.31
CA ILE A 37 -19.98 -4.30 0.67
C ILE A 37 -20.23 -5.45 1.65
N THR A 38 -19.83 -5.33 2.90
CA THR A 38 -19.92 -6.44 3.88
C THR A 38 -21.17 -6.37 4.74
N GLY A 39 -21.92 -5.27 4.73
CA GLY A 39 -23.10 -5.03 5.56
C GLY A 39 -22.76 -4.92 7.08
N LYS A 40 -21.50 -4.76 7.43
CA LYS A 40 -21.06 -4.55 8.81
C LYS A 40 -21.15 -3.07 9.18
N HIS A 41 -21.41 -2.76 10.47
CA HIS A 41 -21.60 -1.39 10.94
C HIS A 41 -20.39 -0.46 10.74
N TRP A 42 -19.17 -1.01 10.68
CA TRP A 42 -17.94 -0.27 10.39
C TRP A 42 -17.65 -0.14 8.88
N ASP A 43 -18.30 -0.93 8.02
CA ASP A 43 -18.10 -0.89 6.56
C ASP A 43 -19.02 0.14 5.91
N VAL A 44 -18.81 1.40 6.28
CA VAL A 44 -19.55 2.55 5.77
C VAL A 44 -18.63 3.36 4.88
N LEU A 45 -19.12 3.70 3.68
CA LEU A 45 -18.37 4.49 2.72
C LEU A 45 -18.02 5.87 3.31
N ILE A 46 -16.74 6.19 3.32
CA ILE A 46 -16.26 7.52 3.71
C ILE A 46 -16.52 8.49 2.54
N PRO A 47 -17.14 9.66 2.78
CA PRO A 47 -17.37 10.64 1.73
C PRO A 47 -16.08 11.11 1.09
N PHE A 48 -15.90 10.84 -0.22
CA PHE A 48 -14.65 11.11 -0.92
C PHE A 48 -14.27 12.59 -0.93
N ASP A 49 -15.23 13.50 -1.04
CA ASP A 49 -14.96 14.95 -1.06
C ASP A 49 -14.25 15.39 0.23
N GLU A 50 -14.75 14.94 1.39
CA GLU A 50 -14.15 15.24 2.69
C GLU A 50 -12.82 14.49 2.87
N LEU A 51 -12.74 13.22 2.45
CA LEU A 51 -11.53 12.44 2.51
C LEU A 51 -10.39 13.09 1.72
N TRP A 52 -10.63 13.45 0.46
CA TRP A 52 -9.63 14.09 -0.40
C TRP A 52 -9.26 15.50 0.08
N LYS A 53 -10.16 16.22 0.70
CA LYS A 53 -9.86 17.52 1.33
C LYS A 53 -8.81 17.34 2.44
N HIS A 54 -8.99 16.33 3.31
CA HIS A 54 -8.01 16.01 4.34
C HIS A 54 -6.71 15.48 3.76
N TYR A 55 -6.75 14.51 2.87
CA TYR A 55 -5.57 13.93 2.25
C TYR A 55 -4.69 14.97 1.57
N LYS A 56 -5.29 15.84 0.75
CA LYS A 56 -4.57 16.93 0.05
C LYS A 56 -3.94 17.93 1.00
N ARG A 57 -4.55 18.17 2.15
CA ARG A 57 -4.05 19.10 3.16
C ARG A 57 -2.85 18.50 3.93
N ILE A 58 -2.96 17.26 4.36
CA ILE A 58 -1.98 16.65 5.28
C ILE A 58 -0.79 16.01 4.58
N ILE A 59 -0.94 15.55 3.32
CA ILE A 59 0.15 14.94 2.57
C ILE A 59 1.21 15.96 2.18
N LYS A 60 2.48 15.61 2.29
CA LYS A 60 3.59 16.44 1.81
C LYS A 60 3.59 16.52 0.28
N MET A 61 4.18 17.57 -0.27
CA MET A 61 4.53 17.58 -1.68
C MET A 61 5.53 16.45 -1.95
N GLY A 62 5.21 15.57 -2.90
CA GLY A 62 6.00 14.35 -3.13
C GLY A 62 5.67 13.21 -2.18
N GLY A 63 4.61 13.29 -1.39
CA GLY A 63 4.07 12.15 -0.66
C GLY A 63 3.19 11.26 -1.55
N ALA A 64 3.14 9.97 -1.26
CA ALA A 64 2.34 8.98 -1.98
C ALA A 64 1.09 8.57 -1.21
N ILE A 65 0.00 8.29 -1.94
CA ILE A 65 -1.23 7.72 -1.38
C ILE A 65 -1.47 6.38 -2.07
N ALA A 66 -1.47 5.29 -1.31
CA ALA A 66 -1.75 3.93 -1.79
C ALA A 66 -3.04 3.43 -1.14
N LEU A 67 -4.09 3.22 -1.93
CA LEU A 67 -5.40 2.78 -1.47
C LEU A 67 -5.67 1.37 -1.98
N PHE A 68 -5.94 0.44 -1.05
CA PHE A 68 -6.39 -0.90 -1.41
C PHE A 68 -7.82 -0.84 -1.94
N CYS A 69 -8.06 -1.55 -3.02
CA CYS A 69 -9.33 -1.54 -3.72
C CYS A 69 -9.67 -2.90 -4.32
N LYS A 70 -10.97 -3.08 -4.61
CA LYS A 70 -11.52 -4.20 -5.37
C LYS A 70 -12.69 -3.70 -6.19
N GLN A 71 -12.86 -4.19 -7.43
CA GLN A 71 -14.01 -3.82 -8.25
C GLN A 71 -15.36 -4.19 -7.60
N PRO A 72 -16.39 -3.33 -7.70
CA PRO A 72 -16.46 -2.06 -8.47
C PRO A 72 -15.88 -0.84 -7.74
N PHE A 73 -15.52 -0.96 -6.45
CA PHE A 73 -15.01 0.14 -5.63
C PHE A 73 -13.75 0.80 -6.23
N THR A 74 -12.86 0.02 -6.86
CA THR A 74 -11.69 0.55 -7.59
C THR A 74 -12.07 1.67 -8.54
N SER A 75 -13.09 1.45 -9.39
CA SER A 75 -13.52 2.46 -10.36
C SER A 75 -14.01 3.73 -9.68
N VAL A 76 -14.71 3.62 -8.56
CA VAL A 76 -15.20 4.77 -7.79
C VAL A 76 -14.04 5.56 -7.18
N VAL A 77 -13.07 4.87 -6.58
CA VAL A 77 -11.87 5.50 -5.98
C VAL A 77 -11.04 6.24 -7.04
N VAL A 78 -10.79 5.62 -8.19
CA VAL A 78 -10.06 6.26 -9.30
C VAL A 78 -10.78 7.52 -9.79
N GLN A 79 -12.09 7.43 -10.02
CA GLN A 79 -12.91 8.56 -10.48
C GLN A 79 -12.96 9.70 -9.45
N SER A 80 -12.88 9.39 -8.16
CA SER A 80 -13.00 10.40 -7.10
C SER A 80 -11.83 11.40 -7.09
N ASN A 81 -10.67 11.05 -7.66
CA ASN A 81 -9.53 11.97 -7.78
C ASN A 81 -8.64 11.65 -8.99
N LEU A 82 -9.21 11.55 -10.15
CA LEU A 82 -8.49 11.26 -11.40
C LEU A 82 -7.26 12.18 -11.66
N PRO A 83 -7.26 13.48 -11.32
CA PRO A 83 -6.07 14.33 -11.52
C PRO A 83 -4.83 13.88 -10.74
N TRP A 84 -4.99 13.20 -9.61
CA TRP A 84 -3.87 12.69 -8.81
C TRP A 84 -3.59 11.20 -9.03
N TRP A 85 -4.52 10.46 -9.63
CA TRP A 85 -4.31 9.05 -9.97
C TRP A 85 -3.16 8.90 -10.96
N ARG A 86 -2.30 7.91 -10.76
CA ARG A 86 -1.11 7.70 -11.59
C ARG A 86 -1.04 6.31 -12.18
N TYR A 87 -1.19 5.29 -11.36
CA TYR A 87 -1.15 3.90 -11.79
C TYR A 87 -1.73 2.96 -10.75
N GLU A 88 -1.97 1.76 -11.21
CA GLU A 88 -2.45 0.63 -10.42
C GLU A 88 -1.30 -0.35 -10.14
N LEU A 89 -1.26 -0.90 -8.94
CA LEU A 89 -0.52 -2.10 -8.59
C LEU A 89 -1.51 -3.24 -8.33
N ILE A 90 -1.15 -4.45 -8.74
CA ILE A 90 -1.94 -5.66 -8.51
C ILE A 90 -1.26 -6.50 -7.44
N TRP A 91 -1.91 -6.69 -6.32
CA TRP A 91 -1.49 -7.70 -5.36
C TRP A 91 -2.05 -9.07 -5.77
N GLU A 92 -1.18 -9.94 -6.28
CA GLU A 92 -1.52 -11.34 -6.59
C GLU A 92 -1.40 -12.20 -5.32
N LYS A 93 -2.51 -12.82 -4.93
CA LYS A 93 -2.61 -13.68 -3.75
C LYS A 93 -2.12 -15.09 -4.06
N ASP A 94 -1.62 -15.79 -3.04
CA ASP A 94 -1.21 -17.20 -3.14
C ASP A 94 -2.36 -18.17 -3.44
N LYS A 95 -3.59 -17.80 -3.05
CA LYS A 95 -4.81 -18.59 -3.27
C LYS A 95 -5.98 -17.69 -3.62
N GLY A 96 -6.84 -18.14 -4.49
CA GLY A 96 -8.11 -17.49 -4.77
C GLY A 96 -9.02 -17.41 -3.54
N THR A 97 -9.93 -16.47 -3.56
CA THR A 97 -11.00 -16.27 -2.56
C THR A 97 -12.36 -16.32 -3.24
N ASP A 98 -13.46 -16.22 -2.47
CA ASP A 98 -14.83 -16.24 -2.98
C ASP A 98 -15.30 -17.64 -3.46
N PHE A 99 -14.90 -18.68 -2.72
CA PHE A 99 -15.23 -20.08 -3.03
C PHE A 99 -16.73 -20.35 -3.14
N GLY A 100 -17.58 -19.61 -2.43
CA GLY A 100 -19.04 -19.73 -2.56
C GLY A 100 -19.59 -19.46 -3.98
N ASN A 101 -18.81 -18.77 -4.80
CA ASN A 101 -19.15 -18.46 -6.20
C ASN A 101 -18.36 -19.26 -7.23
N ALA A 102 -17.59 -20.28 -6.83
CA ALA A 102 -16.68 -21.04 -7.71
C ALA A 102 -17.38 -21.67 -8.94
N ASN A 103 -18.67 -21.99 -8.81
CA ASN A 103 -19.48 -22.55 -9.91
C ASN A 103 -20.11 -21.47 -10.83
N ARG A 104 -19.89 -20.18 -10.54
CA ARG A 104 -20.51 -19.05 -11.27
C ARG A 104 -19.49 -18.12 -11.91
N LYS A 105 -18.29 -18.02 -11.34
CA LYS A 105 -17.20 -17.16 -11.83
C LYS A 105 -15.84 -17.67 -11.32
N PRO A 106 -14.73 -17.25 -11.94
CA PRO A 106 -13.39 -17.52 -11.41
C PRO A 106 -13.21 -16.98 -9.99
N LEU A 107 -12.37 -17.65 -9.21
CA LEU A 107 -11.99 -17.17 -7.88
C LEU A 107 -11.21 -15.86 -7.96
N ASN A 108 -11.39 -14.99 -6.98
CA ASN A 108 -10.63 -13.75 -6.88
C ASN A 108 -9.22 -14.04 -6.38
N ALA A 109 -8.23 -13.88 -7.25
CA ALA A 109 -6.82 -14.14 -6.94
C ALA A 109 -5.99 -12.86 -6.73
N HIS A 110 -6.61 -11.67 -6.81
CA HIS A 110 -5.90 -10.39 -6.68
C HIS A 110 -6.74 -9.32 -5.99
N GLU A 111 -6.07 -8.26 -5.57
CA GLU A 111 -6.65 -6.96 -5.21
C GLU A 111 -5.85 -5.86 -5.89
N ASN A 112 -6.51 -4.71 -6.12
CA ASN A 112 -5.91 -3.52 -6.69
C ASN A 112 -5.33 -2.64 -5.58
N ILE A 113 -4.27 -1.90 -5.89
CA ILE A 113 -3.73 -0.85 -5.04
C ILE A 113 -3.57 0.37 -5.94
N GLU A 114 -4.41 1.37 -5.71
CA GLU A 114 -4.44 2.59 -6.50
C GLU A 114 -3.45 3.61 -5.94
N VAL A 115 -2.53 4.06 -6.77
CA VAL A 115 -1.48 5.01 -6.38
C VAL A 115 -1.79 6.40 -6.88
N PHE A 116 -1.85 7.35 -5.94
CA PHE A 116 -2.12 8.75 -6.20
C PHE A 116 -0.97 9.62 -5.68
N TYR A 117 -0.64 10.66 -6.41
CA TYR A 117 0.24 11.74 -5.95
C TYR A 117 0.10 12.99 -6.81
N ASN A 118 0.41 14.15 -6.22
CA ASN A 118 0.43 15.42 -6.95
C ASN A 118 1.76 15.62 -7.69
N ALA A 119 2.88 15.42 -7.00
CA ALA A 119 4.22 15.48 -7.54
C ALA A 119 4.91 14.13 -7.35
N GLN A 120 5.92 13.81 -8.18
CA GLN A 120 6.65 12.54 -8.10
C GLN A 120 7.15 12.28 -6.66
N PRO A 121 6.70 11.19 -6.03
CA PRO A 121 7.11 10.84 -4.66
C PRO A 121 8.49 10.19 -4.63
N THR A 122 9.02 10.00 -3.42
CA THR A 122 10.08 9.03 -3.16
C THR A 122 9.72 7.71 -3.82
N TYR A 123 10.66 7.13 -4.58
CA TYR A 123 10.49 5.79 -5.13
C TYR A 123 11.77 4.97 -4.97
N ASN A 124 11.77 4.13 -3.95
CA ASN A 124 12.86 3.21 -3.64
C ASN A 124 12.54 1.85 -4.27
N LYS A 125 13.20 1.51 -5.37
CA LYS A 125 12.96 0.26 -6.10
C LYS A 125 13.20 -0.94 -5.20
N GLN A 126 12.17 -1.73 -4.92
CA GLN A 126 12.28 -3.00 -4.21
C GLN A 126 12.67 -4.09 -5.21
N MET A 127 13.98 -4.21 -5.49
CA MET A 127 14.52 -5.10 -6.53
C MET A 127 14.17 -6.56 -6.24
N LEU A 128 13.77 -7.28 -7.27
CA LEU A 128 13.45 -8.70 -7.20
C LEU A 128 14.69 -9.54 -7.53
N LYS A 129 14.85 -10.68 -6.84
CA LYS A 129 15.90 -11.65 -7.14
C LYS A 129 15.51 -12.50 -8.36
N GLY A 130 16.43 -12.65 -9.30
CA GLY A 130 16.28 -13.48 -10.49
C GLY A 130 17.60 -14.16 -10.85
N LYS A 131 17.60 -14.98 -11.89
CA LYS A 131 18.84 -15.59 -12.37
C LYS A 131 19.69 -14.53 -13.08
N PRO A 132 21.03 -14.45 -12.82
CA PRO A 132 21.94 -13.65 -13.59
C PRO A 132 21.89 -14.01 -15.09
N TYR A 133 22.10 -13.03 -15.95
CA TYR A 133 22.20 -13.28 -17.39
C TYR A 133 23.13 -12.27 -18.07
N VAL A 134 23.64 -12.68 -19.22
CA VAL A 134 24.41 -11.83 -20.11
C VAL A 134 23.64 -11.72 -21.42
N LYS A 135 23.41 -10.50 -21.88
CA LYS A 135 22.73 -10.20 -23.14
C LYS A 135 23.66 -9.34 -24.00
N LYS A 136 23.82 -9.72 -25.28
CA LYS A 136 24.41 -8.84 -26.28
C LYS A 136 23.32 -7.92 -26.80
N ASN A 137 23.54 -6.61 -26.70
CA ASN A 137 22.65 -5.65 -27.35
C ASN A 137 23.07 -5.58 -28.82
N TYR A 138 22.18 -6.00 -29.71
CA TYR A 138 22.28 -5.69 -31.13
C TYR A 138 21.60 -4.33 -31.33
N ARG A 139 22.25 -3.40 -32.03
CA ARG A 139 21.59 -2.16 -32.47
C ARG A 139 20.42 -2.57 -33.36
N ASN A 140 19.19 -2.31 -32.96
CA ASN A 140 18.11 -2.16 -33.88
C ASN A 140 18.22 -0.73 -34.46
N ASN A 141 18.43 -0.60 -35.76
CA ASN A 141 18.43 0.69 -36.45
C ASN A 141 17.00 1.20 -36.78
N ASP A 142 16.01 0.75 -36.02
CA ASP A 142 14.63 1.22 -36.19
C ASP A 142 14.51 2.63 -35.61
N GLU A 143 14.37 3.61 -36.51
CA GLU A 143 14.25 5.04 -36.22
C GLU A 143 12.99 5.42 -35.43
N ASP A 144 12.08 4.48 -35.18
CA ASP A 144 10.78 4.72 -34.55
C ASP A 144 10.75 4.57 -33.00
N ASP A 145 11.87 4.20 -32.36
CA ASP A 145 11.90 4.04 -30.90
C ASP A 145 12.30 5.37 -30.21
N LEU A 146 11.32 6.25 -30.07
CA LEU A 146 11.47 7.62 -29.55
C LEU A 146 11.92 7.73 -28.09
N ASN A 147 12.09 6.61 -27.35
CA ASN A 147 12.24 6.67 -25.90
C ASN A 147 13.54 6.12 -25.31
N PHE A 148 14.43 5.48 -26.06
CA PHE A 148 15.70 4.97 -25.49
C PHE A 148 16.88 5.15 -26.43
N LYS A 149 17.52 6.32 -26.39
CA LYS A 149 18.91 6.47 -26.84
C LYS A 149 19.82 5.74 -25.86
N SER A 150 20.01 4.42 -26.01
CA SER A 150 21.10 3.75 -25.33
C SER A 150 22.31 3.71 -26.26
N ASP A 151 23.33 4.47 -25.89
CA ASP A 151 24.62 4.54 -26.60
C ASP A 151 25.48 3.26 -26.43
N ASN A 152 24.92 2.18 -25.93
CA ASN A 152 25.64 0.98 -25.54
C ASN A 152 25.51 -0.13 -26.58
N SER A 153 26.35 -0.10 -27.62
CA SER A 153 26.76 -1.30 -28.34
C SER A 153 27.67 -2.13 -27.41
N GLY A 154 27.08 -2.94 -26.51
CA GLY A 154 27.86 -3.63 -25.51
C GLY A 154 27.22 -4.91 -25.00
N ILE A 155 27.97 -5.63 -24.22
CA ILE A 155 27.50 -6.78 -23.45
C ILE A 155 26.83 -6.23 -22.19
N TRP A 156 25.52 -6.47 -22.04
CA TRP A 156 24.79 -6.15 -20.81
C TRP A 156 24.87 -7.33 -19.85
N VAL A 157 25.50 -7.12 -18.69
CA VAL A 157 25.59 -8.11 -17.61
C VAL A 157 24.57 -7.75 -16.54
N ASN A 158 23.64 -8.65 -16.27
CA ASN A 158 22.69 -8.50 -15.16
C ASN A 158 23.04 -9.48 -14.03
N ASN A 159 23.29 -8.98 -12.85
CA ASN A 159 23.74 -9.76 -11.68
C ASN A 159 22.61 -10.51 -10.96
N GLY A 160 21.44 -10.66 -11.58
CA GLY A 160 20.31 -11.34 -10.99
C GLY A 160 19.30 -10.42 -10.32
N GLU A 161 19.42 -9.10 -10.49
CA GLU A 161 18.43 -8.16 -10.03
C GLU A 161 17.41 -7.85 -11.12
N ARG A 162 16.15 -7.71 -10.73
CA ARG A 162 15.03 -7.35 -11.63
C ARG A 162 14.29 -6.16 -11.06
N THR A 163 14.01 -5.19 -11.90
CA THR A 163 13.10 -4.10 -11.57
C THR A 163 11.73 -4.67 -11.21
N PRO A 164 11.08 -4.20 -10.15
CA PRO A 164 9.75 -4.65 -9.78
C PRO A 164 8.75 -4.34 -10.88
N THR A 165 7.74 -5.19 -10.99
CA THR A 165 6.60 -5.01 -11.91
C THR A 165 5.37 -4.51 -11.15
N SER A 166 4.33 -4.09 -11.89
CA SER A 166 3.06 -3.68 -11.29
C SER A 166 2.29 -4.85 -10.63
N VAL A 167 2.70 -6.10 -10.86
CA VAL A 167 2.11 -7.28 -10.19
C VAL A 167 3.03 -7.74 -9.07
N ILE A 168 2.54 -7.64 -7.83
CA ILE A 168 3.25 -7.96 -6.60
C ILE A 168 2.74 -9.30 -6.08
N LYS A 169 3.62 -10.31 -6.02
CA LYS A 169 3.27 -11.66 -5.53
C LYS A 169 3.70 -11.82 -4.08
N ILE A 170 2.76 -11.69 -3.17
CA ILE A 170 2.98 -11.86 -1.73
C ILE A 170 1.87 -12.73 -1.16
N ALA A 171 2.23 -13.78 -0.44
CA ALA A 171 1.27 -14.67 0.21
C ALA A 171 0.49 -13.94 1.30
N ARG A 172 -0.76 -14.35 1.51
CA ARG A 172 -1.55 -13.88 2.65
C ARG A 172 -0.98 -14.40 3.97
N ASP A 173 -1.21 -13.66 5.04
CA ASP A 173 -0.90 -14.12 6.38
C ASP A 173 -1.65 -15.43 6.70
N ASN A 174 -0.98 -16.36 7.37
CA ASN A 174 -1.49 -17.72 7.55
C ASN A 174 -2.51 -17.76 8.70
N ILE A 175 -3.78 -17.99 8.38
CA ILE A 175 -4.90 -18.07 9.35
C ILE A 175 -4.62 -19.10 10.47
N HIS A 176 -3.95 -20.21 10.11
CA HIS A 176 -3.66 -21.31 11.05
C HIS A 176 -2.56 -21.00 12.09
N LYS A 177 -1.82 -19.91 11.92
CA LYS A 177 -0.78 -19.49 12.88
C LYS A 177 -1.25 -18.40 13.84
N GLY A 178 -2.55 -18.11 13.90
CA GLY A 178 -3.10 -17.06 14.77
C GLY A 178 -2.72 -15.63 14.37
N THR A 179 -2.14 -15.45 13.19
CA THR A 179 -1.69 -14.13 12.69
C THR A 179 -2.79 -13.35 11.97
N ASN A 180 -3.90 -13.99 11.63
CA ASN A 180 -5.04 -13.33 10.98
C ASN A 180 -6.11 -12.99 12.04
N LEU A 181 -6.09 -11.77 12.53
CA LEU A 181 -6.97 -11.24 13.56
C LEU A 181 -8.13 -10.41 13.00
N HIS A 182 -8.13 -10.15 11.69
CA HIS A 182 -9.19 -9.44 10.98
C HIS A 182 -9.50 -10.14 9.64
N PRO A 183 -10.78 -10.26 9.25
CA PRO A 183 -11.20 -10.99 8.02
C PRO A 183 -10.55 -10.45 6.73
N THR A 184 -10.26 -9.16 6.67
CA THR A 184 -9.68 -8.47 5.51
C THR A 184 -8.25 -7.99 5.75
N GLN A 185 -7.55 -8.56 6.74
CA GLN A 185 -6.19 -8.17 7.09
C GLN A 185 -5.26 -8.24 5.88
N LYS A 186 -4.53 -7.15 5.63
CA LYS A 186 -3.47 -7.15 4.61
C LYS A 186 -2.19 -7.76 5.18
N PRO A 187 -1.43 -8.51 4.37
CA PRO A 187 -0.16 -9.08 4.81
C PRO A 187 0.84 -8.00 5.20
N VAL A 188 1.50 -8.16 6.34
CA VAL A 188 2.54 -7.22 6.80
C VAL A 188 3.64 -7.07 5.74
N ALA A 189 4.07 -8.16 5.10
CA ALA A 189 5.09 -8.13 4.05
C ALA A 189 4.70 -7.27 2.83
N LEU A 190 3.40 -7.22 2.47
CA LEU A 190 2.91 -6.36 1.39
C LEU A 190 2.96 -4.88 1.78
N LEU A 191 2.56 -4.58 3.01
CA LEU A 191 2.60 -3.22 3.56
C LEU A 191 4.05 -2.74 3.70
N GLU A 192 4.97 -3.58 4.17
CA GLU A 192 6.41 -3.28 4.21
C GLU A 192 6.97 -2.97 2.82
N TRP A 193 6.56 -3.73 1.79
CA TRP A 193 6.98 -3.49 0.42
C TRP A 193 6.52 -2.11 -0.08
N LEU A 194 5.25 -1.75 0.17
CA LEU A 194 4.69 -0.44 -0.19
C LEU A 194 5.39 0.70 0.57
N ILE A 195 5.51 0.56 1.88
CA ILE A 195 6.13 1.57 2.76
C ILE A 195 7.58 1.82 2.34
N LYS A 196 8.37 0.77 2.15
CA LYS A 196 9.76 0.89 1.68
C LYS A 196 9.85 1.53 0.29
N SER A 197 8.87 1.25 -0.59
CA SER A 197 8.87 1.80 -1.95
C SER A 197 8.63 3.30 -1.98
N TYR A 198 7.78 3.82 -1.09
CA TYR A 198 7.32 5.22 -1.15
C TYR A 198 7.77 6.10 0.01
N THR A 199 8.55 5.57 0.93
CA THR A 199 9.08 6.34 2.07
C THR A 199 10.54 5.98 2.37
N ASN A 200 11.21 6.90 3.08
CA ASN A 200 12.50 6.65 3.72
C ASN A 200 12.33 6.36 5.21
N GLU A 201 13.36 5.83 5.87
CA GLU A 201 13.36 5.62 7.32
C GLU A 201 13.14 6.94 8.08
N GLY A 202 12.37 6.90 9.15
CA GLY A 202 11.98 8.06 9.95
C GLY A 202 10.83 8.90 9.39
N GLU A 203 10.37 8.64 8.14
CA GLU A 203 9.20 9.30 7.57
C GLU A 203 7.89 8.75 8.17
N THR A 204 6.81 9.52 8.04
CA THR A 204 5.52 9.24 8.70
C THR A 204 4.50 8.67 7.73
N VAL A 205 3.94 7.51 8.08
CA VAL A 205 2.86 6.84 7.35
C VAL A 205 1.55 6.99 8.11
N LEU A 206 0.48 7.34 7.40
CA LEU A 206 -0.90 7.37 7.92
C LEU A 206 -1.70 6.20 7.36
N ASP A 207 -2.42 5.52 8.27
CA ASP A 207 -3.52 4.62 7.93
C ASP A 207 -4.77 5.05 8.72
N ASN A 208 -5.71 5.68 8.04
CA ASN A 208 -6.90 6.22 8.70
C ASN A 208 -8.03 5.19 8.89
N CYS A 209 -7.82 3.93 8.51
CA CYS A 209 -8.74 2.79 8.73
C CYS A 209 -7.91 1.54 9.05
N MET A 210 -7.07 1.60 10.11
CA MET A 210 -5.97 0.66 10.34
C MET A 210 -6.42 -0.77 10.70
N GLY A 211 -7.70 -1.00 10.98
CA GLY A 211 -8.24 -2.30 11.34
C GLY A 211 -7.46 -2.95 12.48
N SER A 212 -6.85 -4.10 12.21
CA SER A 212 -6.02 -4.83 13.20
C SER A 212 -4.57 -4.32 13.30
N GLY A 213 -4.22 -3.17 12.73
CA GLY A 213 -2.93 -2.51 12.88
C GLY A 213 -1.76 -3.08 12.05
N SER A 214 -2.03 -3.80 10.96
CA SER A 214 -0.95 -4.40 10.15
C SER A 214 -0.01 -3.34 9.56
N THR A 215 -0.52 -2.16 9.18
CA THR A 215 0.28 -1.03 8.68
C THR A 215 1.22 -0.51 9.77
N GLY A 216 0.74 -0.41 11.01
CA GLY A 216 1.58 -0.03 12.16
C GLY A 216 2.73 -1.00 12.41
N VAL A 217 2.44 -2.31 12.38
CA VAL A 217 3.49 -3.36 12.48
C VAL A 217 4.52 -3.22 11.35
N ALA A 218 4.06 -3.00 10.11
CA ALA A 218 4.96 -2.82 8.97
C ALA A 218 5.83 -1.55 9.10
N CYS A 219 5.29 -0.47 9.67
CA CYS A 219 6.03 0.76 9.95
C CYS A 219 7.15 0.52 10.97
N ILE A 220 6.86 -0.17 12.07
CA ILE A 220 7.85 -0.54 13.09
C ILE A 220 8.97 -1.38 12.47
N ASN A 221 8.62 -2.44 11.73
CA ASN A 221 9.57 -3.34 11.07
C ASN A 221 10.49 -2.62 10.07
N THR A 222 10.06 -1.47 9.57
CA THR A 222 10.76 -0.71 8.54
C THR A 222 11.32 0.62 9.01
N ASN A 223 11.31 0.90 10.32
CA ASN A 223 11.78 2.14 10.94
C ASN A 223 11.04 3.41 10.42
N ARG A 224 9.72 3.34 10.27
CA ARG A 224 8.86 4.49 9.91
C ARG A 224 7.97 4.86 11.08
N ASN A 225 7.69 6.15 11.23
CA ASN A 225 6.67 6.63 12.16
C ASN A 225 5.28 6.27 11.64
N PHE A 226 4.34 6.09 12.56
CA PHE A 226 2.99 5.66 12.21
C PHE A 226 1.92 6.48 12.92
N ILE A 227 0.94 6.91 12.13
CA ILE A 227 -0.34 7.44 12.64
C ILE A 227 -1.44 6.49 12.19
N GLY A 228 -2.23 5.96 13.12
CA GLY A 228 -3.29 5.01 12.82
C GLY A 228 -4.61 5.38 13.47
N TYR A 229 -5.71 5.26 12.72
CA TYR A 229 -7.07 5.49 13.23
C TYR A 229 -7.94 4.27 12.99
N GLU A 230 -8.79 3.96 13.96
CA GLU A 230 -9.78 2.89 13.85
C GLU A 230 -11.08 3.32 14.54
N LEU A 231 -12.21 3.10 13.89
CA LEU A 231 -13.52 3.45 14.41
C LEU A 231 -14.03 2.42 15.40
N ASP A 232 -13.86 1.14 15.08
CA ASP A 232 -14.35 0.01 15.89
C ASP A 232 -13.43 -0.24 17.09
N GLU A 233 -13.99 -0.15 18.31
CA GLU A 233 -13.25 -0.32 19.56
C GLU A 233 -12.52 -1.65 19.65
N LYS A 234 -13.18 -2.74 19.25
CA LYS A 234 -12.59 -4.08 19.28
C LYS A 234 -11.38 -4.22 18.37
N TYR A 235 -11.45 -3.69 17.15
CA TYR A 235 -10.31 -3.72 16.24
C TYR A 235 -9.21 -2.76 16.69
N PHE A 236 -9.55 -1.63 17.29
CA PHE A 236 -8.58 -0.72 17.89
C PHE A 236 -7.78 -1.42 19.01
N GLU A 237 -8.44 -2.14 19.93
CA GLU A 237 -7.76 -2.89 21.01
C GLU A 237 -6.83 -3.98 20.43
N ILE A 238 -7.27 -4.68 19.38
CA ILE A 238 -6.42 -5.66 18.68
C ILE A 238 -5.19 -4.99 18.07
N ALA A 239 -5.37 -3.87 17.39
CA ALA A 239 -4.28 -3.10 16.78
C ALA A 239 -3.29 -2.62 17.83
N GLN A 240 -3.78 -2.03 18.93
CA GLN A 240 -2.96 -1.53 20.02
C GLN A 240 -2.09 -2.63 20.64
N ARG A 241 -2.67 -3.80 20.91
CA ARG A 241 -1.92 -4.94 21.44
C ARG A 241 -0.82 -5.40 20.48
N ARG A 242 -1.15 -5.62 19.19
CA ARG A 242 -0.18 -6.07 18.17
C ARG A 242 0.97 -5.10 17.97
N ILE A 243 0.68 -3.82 17.94
CA ILE A 243 1.68 -2.77 17.78
C ILE A 243 2.59 -2.72 19.01
N ASN A 244 2.03 -2.79 20.22
CA ASN A 244 2.81 -2.82 21.45
C ASN A 244 3.71 -4.06 21.54
N GLU A 245 3.24 -5.23 21.12
CA GLU A 245 4.04 -6.46 21.06
C GLU A 245 5.23 -6.36 20.12
N CYS A 246 5.17 -5.52 19.08
CA CYS A 246 6.28 -5.28 18.15
C CYS A 246 7.30 -4.24 18.67
N LEU A 247 6.95 -3.46 19.68
CA LEU A 247 7.84 -2.45 20.27
C LEU A 247 8.70 -3.01 21.42
N LEU A 248 8.37 -4.21 21.92
CA LEU A 248 9.09 -4.93 22.99
C LEU A 248 10.24 -5.75 22.41
#